data_572864c68e031bfcd0710715fe245130
#
_entry.id   572864c68e031bfcd0710715fe245130
#
_cell.length_a   1.000
_cell.length_b   1.000
_cell.length_c   1.000
_cell.angle_alpha   90.00
_cell.angle_beta   90.00
_cell.angle_gamma   90.00
#
_symmetry.space_group_name_H-M   'P 1'
#
loop_
_entity.id
_entity.type
_entity.pdbx_description
1 polymer ?
#
loop_
_entity_poly.entity_id
_entity_poly.type
_entity_poly.pdbx_seq_one_letter_code
_entity_poly.pdbx_strand_id
1 'polypeptide(L)'
;MSEDFLPKPFSCEVGHDDGTARVRPAGELDISTVPVLEEQLRQAHADGARRVVVDLQGLEFMDSTGLTLLARWAVGAERDGYAFALISGSDRIQRLFDLTGLGAVFTFDDG
;
A
#
# COMPACT_ATOMS: atom_id res chain seq x y z
N MET A 1 16.65 16.81 -23.24
CA MET A 1 16.34 16.87 -21.80
C MET A 1 16.75 15.55 -21.16
N SER A 2 17.45 15.61 -20.05
CA SER A 2 17.87 14.42 -19.34
C SER A 2 16.68 13.78 -18.62
N GLU A 3 16.66 12.44 -18.56
CA GLU A 3 15.66 11.70 -17.81
C GLU A 3 15.69 12.03 -16.32
N ASP A 4 16.80 12.55 -15.81
CA ASP A 4 16.96 12.91 -14.39
C ASP A 4 16.01 14.01 -13.95
N PHE A 5 15.45 14.77 -14.89
CA PHE A 5 14.50 15.84 -14.59
C PHE A 5 13.05 15.38 -14.62
N LEU A 6 12.79 14.14 -15.01
CA LEU A 6 11.43 13.62 -15.04
C LEU A 6 11.12 12.87 -13.74
N PRO A 7 9.94 13.08 -13.13
CA PRO A 7 9.56 12.28 -11.99
C PRO A 7 9.47 10.82 -12.40
N LYS A 8 9.85 9.92 -11.51
CA LYS A 8 9.70 8.50 -11.75
C LYS A 8 8.21 8.18 -11.82
N PRO A 9 7.77 7.45 -12.85
CA PRO A 9 6.36 7.08 -12.93
C PRO A 9 6.00 6.19 -11.74
N PHE A 10 4.78 6.35 -11.26
CA PHE A 10 4.23 5.45 -10.26
C PHE A 10 4.10 4.05 -10.87
N SER A 11 4.46 3.04 -10.11
CA SER A 11 4.26 1.66 -10.51
C SER A 11 3.71 0.85 -9.34
N CYS A 12 3.07 -0.26 -9.66
CA CYS A 12 2.53 -1.14 -8.64
C CYS A 12 2.67 -2.58 -9.13
N GLU A 13 3.58 -3.32 -8.53
CA GLU A 13 3.80 -4.71 -8.85
C GLU A 13 3.03 -5.60 -7.90
N VAL A 14 2.53 -6.73 -8.38
CA VAL A 14 1.82 -7.71 -7.55
C VAL A 14 2.44 -9.07 -7.75
N GLY A 15 2.81 -9.70 -6.64
CA GLY A 15 3.26 -11.08 -6.62
C GLY A 15 2.29 -11.93 -5.82
N HIS A 16 2.16 -13.20 -6.19
CA HIS A 16 1.31 -14.15 -5.48
C HIS A 16 2.16 -15.31 -4.99
N ASP A 17 1.95 -15.68 -3.73
CA ASP A 17 2.67 -16.78 -3.12
C ASP A 17 1.80 -17.42 -2.04
N ASP A 18 1.34 -18.64 -2.32
CA ASP A 18 0.62 -19.48 -1.35
C ASP A 18 -0.55 -18.77 -0.65
N GLY A 19 -1.41 -18.15 -1.46
CA GLY A 19 -2.59 -17.46 -0.94
C GLY A 19 -2.33 -16.04 -0.45
N THR A 20 -1.10 -15.58 -0.52
CA THR A 20 -0.73 -14.21 -0.18
C THR A 20 -0.51 -13.41 -1.46
N ALA A 21 -1.16 -12.25 -1.55
CA ALA A 21 -0.86 -11.28 -2.59
C ALA A 21 0.03 -10.20 -1.96
N ARG A 22 1.20 -9.99 -2.55
CA ARG A 22 2.11 -8.93 -2.13
C ARG A 22 2.06 -7.82 -3.17
N VAL A 23 1.59 -6.66 -2.73
CA VAL A 23 1.38 -5.50 -3.59
C VAL A 23 2.46 -4.47 -3.26
N ARG A 24 3.24 -4.06 -4.26
CA ARG A 24 4.40 -3.18 -4.07
C ARG A 24 4.25 -1.90 -4.87
N PRO A 25 3.62 -0.87 -4.31
CA PRO A 25 3.60 0.44 -4.96
C PRO A 25 4.98 1.10 -4.86
N ALA A 26 5.36 1.83 -5.90
CA ALA A 26 6.62 2.56 -5.93
C ALA A 26 6.39 3.94 -6.54
N GLY A 27 7.09 4.94 -6.03
CA GLY A 27 6.95 6.32 -6.45
C GLY A 27 6.11 7.13 -5.46
N GLU A 28 5.26 8.00 -5.97
CA GLU A 28 4.44 8.86 -5.13
C GLU A 28 3.00 8.36 -5.10
N LEU A 29 2.49 8.12 -3.90
CA LEU A 29 1.11 7.70 -3.70
C LEU A 29 0.29 8.91 -3.27
N ASP A 30 -0.46 9.47 -4.20
CA ASP A 30 -1.27 10.65 -4.02
C ASP A 30 -2.63 10.47 -4.72
N ILE A 31 -3.41 11.54 -4.77
CA ILE A 31 -4.76 11.46 -5.34
C ILE A 31 -4.76 10.97 -6.80
N SER A 32 -3.70 11.23 -7.55
CA SER A 32 -3.62 10.83 -8.96
C SER A 32 -3.23 9.35 -9.13
N THR A 33 -2.54 8.76 -8.17
CA THR A 33 -2.03 7.39 -8.26
C THR A 33 -2.80 6.40 -7.38
N VAL A 34 -3.53 6.88 -6.38
CA VAL A 34 -4.37 6.03 -5.52
C VAL A 34 -5.26 5.08 -6.33
N PRO A 35 -5.91 5.51 -7.43
CA PRO A 35 -6.73 4.57 -8.21
C PRO A 35 -5.96 3.37 -8.76
N VAL A 36 -4.69 3.53 -9.08
CA VAL A 36 -3.85 2.44 -9.58
C VAL A 36 -3.65 1.38 -8.48
N LEU A 37 -3.29 1.84 -7.28
CA LEU A 37 -3.11 0.94 -6.15
C LEU A 37 -4.44 0.27 -5.77
N GLU A 38 -5.52 1.02 -5.73
CA GLU A 38 -6.83 0.47 -5.39
C GLU A 38 -7.26 -0.62 -6.35
N GLU A 39 -7.01 -0.46 -7.65
CA GLU A 39 -7.35 -1.49 -8.62
C GLU A 39 -6.56 -2.77 -8.39
N GLN A 40 -5.28 -2.66 -8.03
CA GLN A 40 -4.46 -3.84 -7.74
C GLN A 40 -4.94 -4.55 -6.47
N LEU A 41 -5.34 -3.80 -5.45
CA LEU A 41 -5.89 -4.38 -4.23
C LEU A 41 -7.22 -5.10 -4.53
N ARG A 42 -8.07 -4.46 -5.34
CA ARG A 42 -9.35 -5.03 -5.73
C ARG A 42 -9.15 -6.34 -6.49
N GLN A 43 -8.19 -6.36 -7.41
CA GLN A 43 -7.88 -7.54 -8.20
C GLN A 43 -7.35 -8.68 -7.32
N ALA A 44 -6.46 -8.37 -6.37
CA ALA A 44 -5.91 -9.37 -5.46
C ALA A 44 -7.02 -10.01 -4.61
N HIS A 45 -7.95 -9.19 -4.14
CA HIS A 45 -9.08 -9.69 -3.37
C HIS A 45 -10.01 -10.54 -4.25
N ALA A 46 -10.29 -10.10 -5.47
CA ALA A 46 -11.13 -10.84 -6.42
C ALA A 46 -10.51 -12.18 -6.80
N ASP A 47 -9.18 -12.26 -6.85
CA ASP A 47 -8.46 -13.49 -7.15
C ASP A 47 -8.44 -14.48 -5.97
N GLY A 48 -9.04 -14.10 -4.84
CA GLY A 48 -9.19 -14.99 -3.70
C GLY A 48 -8.00 -15.02 -2.74
N ALA A 49 -7.15 -13.98 -2.74
CA ALA A 49 -6.06 -13.90 -1.79
C ALA A 49 -6.61 -13.95 -0.36
N ARG A 50 -6.05 -14.84 0.46
CA ARG A 50 -6.42 -14.95 1.87
C ARG A 50 -5.67 -13.94 2.72
N ARG A 51 -4.60 -13.40 2.18
CA ARG A 51 -3.77 -12.42 2.82
C ARG A 51 -3.27 -11.43 1.77
N VAL A 52 -3.39 -10.15 2.07
CA VAL A 52 -2.88 -9.08 1.21
C VAL A 52 -1.84 -8.30 2.01
N VAL A 53 -0.65 -8.17 1.47
CA VAL A 53 0.44 -7.41 2.10
C VAL A 53 0.81 -6.28 1.16
N VAL A 54 0.74 -5.04 1.64
CA VAL A 54 1.18 -3.88 0.87
C VAL A 54 2.56 -3.47 1.37
N ASP A 55 3.54 -3.57 0.50
CA ASP A 55 4.93 -3.26 0.82
C ASP A 55 5.19 -1.79 0.47
N LEU A 56 5.40 -0.97 1.50
CA LEU A 56 5.57 0.48 1.35
C LEU A 56 7.02 0.89 1.09
N GLN A 57 7.95 -0.07 1.01
CA GLN A 57 9.38 0.23 0.89
C GLN A 57 9.74 0.99 -0.39
N GLY A 58 8.97 0.81 -1.46
CA GLY A 58 9.20 1.49 -2.73
C GLY A 58 8.60 2.89 -2.83
N LEU A 59 7.81 3.30 -1.85
CA LEU A 59 7.19 4.63 -1.88
C LEU A 59 8.19 5.71 -1.47
N GLU A 60 8.23 6.77 -2.26
CA GLU A 60 9.03 7.96 -1.98
C GLU A 60 8.19 9.01 -1.26
N PHE A 61 6.87 8.98 -1.45
CA PHE A 61 5.94 9.94 -0.89
C PHE A 61 4.56 9.29 -0.75
N MET A 62 3.85 9.67 0.29
CA MET A 62 2.44 9.31 0.46
C MET A 62 1.74 10.46 1.16
N ASP A 63 0.58 10.85 0.65
CA ASP A 63 -0.25 11.85 1.31
C ASP A 63 -1.43 11.17 2.04
N SER A 64 -2.32 11.98 2.60
CA SER A 64 -3.45 11.48 3.35
C SER A 64 -4.45 10.66 2.52
N THR A 65 -4.50 10.88 1.19
CA THR A 65 -5.39 10.09 0.34
C THR A 65 -4.93 8.65 0.25
N GLY A 66 -3.62 8.42 0.18
CA GLY A 66 -3.04 7.08 0.21
C GLY A 66 -3.28 6.41 1.55
N LEU A 67 -3.05 7.13 2.64
CA LEU A 67 -3.27 6.59 3.98
C LEU A 67 -4.73 6.20 4.20
N THR A 68 -5.67 7.04 3.73
CA THR A 68 -7.10 6.76 3.82
C THR A 68 -7.47 5.51 3.03
N LEU A 69 -6.92 5.33 1.85
CA LEU A 69 -7.15 4.12 1.05
C LEU A 69 -6.71 2.88 1.82
N LEU A 70 -5.50 2.90 2.37
CA LEU A 70 -4.97 1.76 3.12
C LEU A 70 -5.84 1.46 4.34
N ALA A 71 -6.28 2.49 5.07
CA ALA A 71 -7.13 2.32 6.23
C ALA A 71 -8.47 1.67 5.86
N ARG A 72 -9.09 2.10 4.76
CA ARG A 72 -10.35 1.50 4.29
C ARG A 72 -10.17 0.01 3.98
N TRP A 73 -9.05 -0.35 3.38
CA TRP A 73 -8.78 -1.74 3.05
C TRP A 73 -8.50 -2.58 4.31
N ALA A 74 -7.80 -2.01 5.30
CA ALA A 74 -7.56 -2.71 6.55
C ALA A 74 -8.87 -3.02 7.30
N VAL A 75 -9.77 -2.04 7.37
CA VAL A 75 -11.08 -2.21 8.02
C VAL A 75 -11.94 -3.20 7.22
N GLY A 76 -11.93 -3.09 5.90
CA GLY A 76 -12.68 -3.99 5.04
C GLY A 76 -12.21 -5.44 5.15
N ALA A 77 -10.91 -5.65 5.29
CA ALA A 77 -10.34 -6.99 5.44
C ALA A 77 -10.83 -7.68 6.71
N GLU A 78 -10.85 -6.94 7.81
CA GLU A 78 -11.36 -7.47 9.08
C GLU A 78 -12.83 -7.89 8.94
N ARG A 79 -13.64 -7.07 8.29
CA ARG A 79 -15.04 -7.36 8.05
C ARG A 79 -15.24 -8.57 7.14
N ASP A 80 -14.43 -8.66 6.08
CA ASP A 80 -14.58 -9.67 5.04
C ASP A 80 -13.79 -10.96 5.32
N GLY A 81 -13.04 -11.01 6.40
CA GLY A 81 -12.41 -12.24 6.88
C GLY A 81 -11.11 -12.63 6.20
N TYR A 82 -10.34 -11.67 5.68
CA TYR A 82 -9.00 -11.95 5.19
C TYR A 82 -7.97 -11.08 5.94
N ALA A 83 -6.70 -11.45 5.84
CA ALA A 83 -5.63 -10.72 6.51
C ALA A 83 -5.13 -9.58 5.62
N PHE A 84 -4.89 -8.42 6.23
CA PHE A 84 -4.32 -7.26 5.54
C PHE A 84 -3.19 -6.72 6.40
N ALA A 85 -2.00 -6.60 5.83
CA ALA A 85 -0.82 -6.14 6.55
C ALA A 85 0.00 -5.21 5.66
N LEU A 86 0.82 -4.39 6.31
CA LEU A 86 1.75 -3.49 5.63
C LEU A 86 3.17 -3.89 5.96
N ILE A 87 4.09 -3.68 5.03
CA ILE A 87 5.53 -3.67 5.32
C ILE A 87 5.91 -2.20 5.41
N SER A 88 6.59 -1.81 6.49
CA SER A 88 6.95 -0.43 6.74
C SER A 88 7.77 0.18 5.62
N GLY A 89 7.47 1.43 5.31
CA GLY A 89 8.25 2.22 4.35
C GLY A 89 9.39 2.95 5.03
N SER A 90 9.89 3.99 4.35
CA SER A 90 10.93 4.85 4.90
C SER A 90 10.45 5.58 6.16
N ASP A 91 11.39 6.19 6.88
CA ASP A 91 11.07 6.98 8.06
C ASP A 91 10.07 8.11 7.72
N ARG A 92 10.20 8.69 6.55
CA ARG A 92 9.26 9.73 6.08
C ARG A 92 7.85 9.19 5.94
N ILE A 93 7.70 8.01 5.36
CA ILE A 93 6.41 7.36 5.20
C ILE A 93 5.84 6.98 6.57
N GLN A 94 6.67 6.39 7.44
CA GLN A 94 6.21 5.95 8.76
C GLN A 94 5.81 7.13 9.65
N ARG A 95 6.43 8.29 9.46
CA ARG A 95 6.06 9.49 10.21
C ARG A 95 4.61 9.90 9.95
N LEU A 96 4.11 9.68 8.75
CA LEU A 96 2.71 10.01 8.43
C LEU A 96 1.74 9.18 9.30
N PHE A 97 2.05 7.90 9.51
CA PHE A 97 1.26 7.06 10.41
C PHE A 97 1.31 7.58 11.84
N ASP A 98 2.50 7.98 12.30
CA ASP A 98 2.68 8.49 13.66
C ASP A 98 1.93 9.80 13.88
N LEU A 99 2.00 10.72 12.91
CA LEU A 99 1.38 12.04 13.02
C LEU A 99 -0.15 11.97 13.00
N THR A 100 -0.71 10.99 12.31
CA THR A 100 -2.16 10.86 12.19
C THR A 100 -2.77 9.96 13.27
N GLY A 101 -1.93 9.22 13.99
CA GLY A 101 -2.39 8.24 14.96
C GLY A 101 -3.00 6.99 14.33
N LEU A 102 -2.92 6.85 13.02
CA LEU A 102 -3.53 5.72 12.31
C LEU A 102 -2.66 4.47 12.29
N GLY A 103 -1.44 4.53 12.82
CA GLY A 103 -0.58 3.35 12.89
C GLY A 103 -1.21 2.18 13.60
N ALA A 104 -2.05 2.45 14.62
CA ALA A 104 -2.73 1.41 15.40
C ALA A 104 -3.81 0.66 14.62
N VAL A 105 -4.27 1.23 13.49
CA VAL A 105 -5.29 0.59 12.63
C VAL A 105 -4.68 -0.58 11.84
N PHE A 106 -3.36 -0.56 11.66
CA PHE A 106 -2.67 -1.48 10.76
C PHE A 106 -1.87 -2.52 11.51
N THR A 107 -1.72 -3.68 10.87
CA THR A 107 -0.74 -4.68 11.25
C THR A 107 0.48 -4.49 10.36
N PHE A 108 1.64 -4.29 10.97
CA PHE A 108 2.90 -4.19 10.23
C PHE A 108 3.61 -5.56 10.31
N ASP A 109 3.96 -6.06 9.14
CA ASP A 109 4.56 -7.40 9.00
C ASP A 109 6.04 -7.24 8.62
N ASP A 110 6.79 -6.67 9.53
CA ASP A 110 8.19 -6.32 9.28
C ASP A 110 9.18 -7.42 9.66
N GLY A 111 8.67 -8.55 9.96
CA GLY A 111 9.53 -9.68 10.31
C GLY A 111 10.02 -9.63 11.74
#